data_e3dc5d2753c600bd64de8a6402ddce19
#
_entry.id   e3dc5d2753c600bd64de8a6402ddce19
#
_cell.length_a   1.000
_cell.length_b   1.000
_cell.length_c   1.000
_cell.angle_alpha   90.00
_cell.angle_beta   90.00
_cell.angle_gamma   90.00
#
_symmetry.space_group_name_H-M   'P 1'
#
loop_
_entity.id
_entity.type
_entity.pdbx_description
1 polymer ?
#
loop_
_entity_poly.entity_id
_entity_poly.type
_entity_poly.pdbx_seq_one_letter_code
_entity_poly.pdbx_strand_id
1 'polypeptide(L)'
;MYINNAFFSIVPGNEARAYAALGALAAQVKATEPDTWFYLIHTPDLDPGINIYPPPSPMQVAFVEGYKNREAFLKHHHGPNLTKFIAEYGPLFLNMYGPTSPFVIVQTLELEVGFIRPEEVDPNVFQVEARWVMKPGNRKKVKAALVDYVKAVKANEPGTYMYTVSFADQSKDSPAIPPMQLDAVTYNSAWKDHDAFVAHTKEPVYQDFLKAHGHLFVQAVPGSTMHPYMTTSVLKRFAGFLRKEAFVG
;
A
#
# COMPACT_ATOMS: atom_id res chain seq x y z
N MET A 1 -1.99 11.55 -8.35
CA MET A 1 -2.58 10.88 -7.16
C MET A 1 -1.53 10.84 -6.06
N TYR A 2 -1.94 11.01 -4.83
CA TYR A 2 -1.10 10.86 -3.64
C TYR A 2 -1.55 9.62 -2.88
N ILE A 3 -0.62 8.78 -2.49
CA ILE A 3 -0.89 7.49 -1.83
C ILE A 3 -0.45 7.57 -0.37
N ASN A 4 -1.22 6.99 0.50
CA ASN A 4 -0.84 6.76 1.89
C ASN A 4 -1.04 5.29 2.23
N ASN A 5 0.00 4.66 2.78
CA ASN A 5 -0.14 3.39 3.45
C ASN A 5 -0.02 3.64 4.95
N ALA A 6 -1.04 3.28 5.71
CA ALA A 6 -1.01 3.42 7.16
C ALA A 6 -1.21 2.07 7.85
N PHE A 7 -0.57 1.89 8.99
CA PHE A 7 -0.66 0.65 9.75
C PHE A 7 -0.94 0.94 11.21
N PHE A 8 -1.95 0.27 11.74
CA PHE A 8 -2.32 0.29 13.14
C PHE A 8 -2.10 -1.09 13.75
N SER A 9 -1.82 -1.13 15.04
CA SER A 9 -1.80 -2.37 15.82
C SER A 9 -2.92 -2.34 16.86
N ILE A 10 -3.83 -3.31 16.81
CA ILE A 10 -4.97 -3.41 17.73
C ILE A 10 -4.49 -3.95 19.08
N VAL A 11 -5.01 -3.42 20.17
CA VAL A 11 -4.84 -4.02 21.50
C VAL A 11 -5.59 -5.35 21.54
N PRO A 12 -4.93 -6.47 21.87
CA PRO A 12 -5.57 -7.78 21.90
C PRO A 12 -6.88 -7.80 22.69
N GLY A 13 -7.92 -8.44 22.13
CA GLY A 13 -9.27 -8.48 22.70
C GLY A 13 -10.19 -7.33 22.29
N ASN A 14 -9.69 -6.36 21.50
CA ASN A 14 -10.49 -5.26 20.97
C ASN A 14 -10.79 -5.37 19.47
N GLU A 15 -10.49 -6.49 18.84
CA GLU A 15 -10.52 -6.65 17.38
C GLU A 15 -11.89 -6.32 16.78
N ALA A 16 -12.96 -6.90 17.33
CA ALA A 16 -14.31 -6.67 16.84
C ALA A 16 -14.74 -5.20 16.94
N ARG A 17 -14.38 -4.53 18.03
CA ARG A 17 -14.68 -3.10 18.25
C ARG A 17 -13.86 -2.22 17.31
N ALA A 18 -12.58 -2.55 17.13
CA ALA A 18 -11.68 -1.82 16.23
C ALA A 18 -12.16 -1.95 14.78
N TYR A 19 -12.52 -3.16 14.32
CA TYR A 19 -13.03 -3.36 12.94
C TYR A 19 -14.34 -2.62 12.71
N ALA A 20 -15.27 -2.63 13.68
CA ALA A 20 -16.51 -1.87 13.57
C ALA A 20 -16.26 -0.35 13.49
N ALA A 21 -15.36 0.17 14.35
CA ALA A 21 -14.99 1.59 14.35
C ALA A 21 -14.31 2.00 13.03
N LEU A 22 -13.42 1.18 12.52
CA LEU A 22 -12.71 1.42 11.25
C LEU A 22 -13.67 1.37 10.05
N GLY A 23 -14.64 0.45 10.04
CA GLY A 23 -15.68 0.42 9.02
C GLY A 23 -16.56 1.68 9.04
N ALA A 24 -16.90 2.16 10.22
CA ALA A 24 -17.65 3.43 10.39
C ALA A 24 -16.82 4.64 9.91
N LEU A 25 -15.53 4.68 10.22
CA LEU A 25 -14.61 5.70 9.71
C LEU A 25 -14.58 5.73 8.18
N ALA A 26 -14.43 4.56 7.55
CA ALA A 26 -14.43 4.47 6.07
C ALA A 26 -15.73 4.99 5.46
N ALA A 27 -16.88 4.67 6.05
CA ALA A 27 -18.17 5.17 5.60
C ALA A 27 -18.27 6.69 5.74
N GLN A 28 -17.78 7.26 6.86
CA GLN A 28 -17.77 8.69 7.09
C GLN A 28 -16.83 9.43 6.11
N VAL A 29 -15.63 8.92 5.88
CA VAL A 29 -14.69 9.45 4.88
C VAL A 29 -15.32 9.43 3.49
N LYS A 30 -15.96 8.32 3.11
CA LYS A 30 -16.70 8.22 1.85
C LYS A 30 -17.75 9.30 1.69
N ALA A 31 -18.48 9.61 2.75
CA ALA A 31 -19.58 10.57 2.73
C ALA A 31 -19.12 12.03 2.67
N THR A 32 -17.98 12.35 3.29
CA THR A 32 -17.59 13.76 3.57
C THR A 32 -16.30 14.21 2.87
N GLU A 33 -15.52 13.30 2.30
CA GLU A 33 -14.21 13.60 1.69
C GLU A 33 -14.17 13.19 0.21
N PRO A 34 -14.74 13.99 -0.70
CA PRO A 34 -14.86 13.62 -2.11
C PRO A 34 -13.51 13.48 -2.85
N ASP A 35 -12.46 14.13 -2.36
CA ASP A 35 -11.10 14.05 -2.93
C ASP A 35 -10.28 12.87 -2.39
N THR A 36 -10.84 12.05 -1.48
CA THR A 36 -10.36 10.71 -1.14
C THR A 36 -10.93 9.73 -2.17
N TRP A 37 -10.08 9.26 -3.09
CA TRP A 37 -10.50 8.47 -4.24
C TRP A 37 -10.66 7.00 -3.92
N PHE A 38 -9.82 6.46 -3.04
CA PHE A 38 -10.03 5.16 -2.42
C PHE A 38 -9.50 5.15 -0.98
N TYR A 39 -10.11 4.30 -0.17
CA TYR A 39 -9.80 4.14 1.25
C TYR A 39 -10.06 2.68 1.60
N LEU A 40 -9.04 1.86 1.52
CA LEU A 40 -9.14 0.41 1.65
C LEU A 40 -8.52 -0.03 2.96
N ILE A 41 -9.27 -0.79 3.75
CA ILE A 41 -8.84 -1.25 5.08
C ILE A 41 -8.77 -2.78 5.08
N HIS A 42 -7.63 -3.28 5.54
CA HIS A 42 -7.27 -4.69 5.45
C HIS A 42 -6.79 -5.24 6.77
N THR A 43 -6.98 -6.54 6.93
CA THR A 43 -6.17 -7.37 7.84
C THR A 43 -5.09 -8.09 7.05
N PRO A 44 -3.95 -8.47 7.66
CA PRO A 44 -3.00 -9.36 7.02
C PRO A 44 -3.62 -10.72 6.74
N ASP A 45 -3.29 -11.31 5.59
CA ASP A 45 -3.51 -12.73 5.37
C ASP A 45 -2.45 -13.53 6.14
N LEU A 46 -2.87 -14.36 7.08
CA LEU A 46 -1.96 -15.12 7.93
C LEU A 46 -1.46 -16.42 7.26
N ASP A 47 -2.12 -16.87 6.21
CA ASP A 47 -1.76 -18.04 5.41
C ASP A 47 -2.01 -17.77 3.91
N PRO A 48 -1.20 -16.91 3.29
CA PRO A 48 -1.42 -16.46 1.91
C PRO A 48 -0.96 -17.45 0.83
N GLY A 49 -0.44 -18.61 1.21
CA GLY A 49 0.12 -19.59 0.27
C GLY A 49 1.46 -19.21 -0.34
N ILE A 50 2.07 -18.11 0.10
CA ILE A 50 3.41 -17.65 -0.31
C ILE A 50 4.23 -17.23 0.90
N ASN A 51 5.56 -17.25 0.75
CA ASN A 51 6.45 -16.72 1.78
C ASN A 51 6.36 -15.19 1.81
N ILE A 52 6.07 -14.64 2.99
CA ILE A 52 6.00 -13.19 3.21
C ILE A 52 6.99 -12.76 4.30
N TYR A 53 7.50 -11.56 4.16
CA TYR A 53 8.40 -10.95 5.14
C TYR A 53 8.09 -9.46 5.29
N PRO A 54 7.98 -8.94 6.52
CA PRO A 54 8.02 -9.67 7.80
C PRO A 54 6.82 -10.60 7.99
N PRO A 55 6.88 -11.57 8.92
CA PRO A 55 5.72 -12.41 9.26
C PRO A 55 4.51 -11.55 9.64
N PRO A 56 3.30 -11.90 9.20
CA PRO A 56 2.11 -11.11 9.46
C PRO A 56 1.74 -11.13 10.94
N SER A 57 1.29 -9.99 11.45
CA SER A 57 0.74 -9.88 12.80
C SER A 57 -0.80 -9.90 12.74
N PRO A 58 -1.49 -10.81 13.46
CA PRO A 58 -2.95 -10.84 13.46
C PRO A 58 -3.57 -9.57 14.08
N MET A 59 -2.79 -8.79 14.82
CA MET A 59 -3.25 -7.53 15.43
C MET A 59 -3.07 -6.33 14.50
N GLN A 60 -2.43 -6.49 13.36
CA GLN A 60 -2.19 -5.38 12.44
C GLN A 60 -3.41 -5.11 11.57
N VAL A 61 -3.64 -3.82 11.31
CA VAL A 61 -4.57 -3.34 10.28
C VAL A 61 -3.76 -2.47 9.32
N ALA A 62 -3.93 -2.69 8.03
CA ALA A 62 -3.28 -1.96 6.97
C ALA A 62 -4.30 -1.12 6.18
N PHE A 63 -3.96 0.12 5.93
CA PHE A 63 -4.70 1.00 5.04
C PHE A 63 -3.92 1.20 3.75
N VAL A 64 -4.62 1.15 2.64
CA VAL A 64 -4.13 1.59 1.34
C VAL A 64 -5.08 2.68 0.87
N GLU A 65 -4.59 3.89 0.81
CA GLU A 65 -5.40 5.08 0.58
C GLU A 65 -4.89 5.84 -0.64
N GLY A 66 -5.80 6.39 -1.42
CA GLY A 66 -5.48 7.22 -2.57
C GLY A 66 -6.28 8.52 -2.55
N TYR A 67 -5.56 9.61 -2.73
CA TYR A 67 -6.07 10.97 -2.71
C TYR A 67 -5.82 11.65 -4.05
N LYS A 68 -6.68 12.56 -4.42
CA LYS A 68 -6.52 13.39 -5.62
C LYS A 68 -5.12 14.00 -5.70
N ASN A 69 -4.64 14.55 -4.58
CA ASN A 69 -3.32 15.16 -4.43
C ASN A 69 -2.91 15.21 -2.94
N ARG A 70 -1.72 15.73 -2.67
CA ARG A 70 -1.18 15.90 -1.32
C ARG A 70 -2.06 16.78 -0.42
N GLU A 71 -2.66 17.83 -0.96
CA GLU A 71 -3.55 18.72 -0.19
C GLU A 71 -4.78 17.97 0.32
N ALA A 72 -5.40 17.12 -0.51
CA ALA A 72 -6.51 16.28 -0.10
C ALA A 72 -6.12 15.31 1.02
N PHE A 73 -4.92 14.71 0.93
CA PHE A 73 -4.39 13.88 2.01
C PHE A 73 -4.19 14.68 3.31
N LEU A 74 -3.57 15.85 3.27
CA LEU A 74 -3.36 16.67 4.47
C LEU A 74 -4.69 17.12 5.09
N LYS A 75 -5.69 17.40 4.26
CA LYS A 75 -7.04 17.72 4.73
C LYS A 75 -7.69 16.52 5.45
N HIS A 76 -7.50 15.30 4.96
CA HIS A 76 -7.91 14.08 5.66
C HIS A 76 -7.12 13.90 6.97
N HIS A 77 -5.79 13.97 6.90
CA HIS A 77 -4.88 13.70 8.02
C HIS A 77 -5.10 14.63 9.21
N HIS A 78 -5.41 15.89 8.95
CA HIS A 78 -5.73 16.90 9.99
C HIS A 78 -7.24 17.12 10.15
N GLY A 79 -8.05 16.38 9.42
CA GLY A 79 -9.49 16.56 9.33
C GLY A 79 -10.27 16.05 10.55
N PRO A 80 -11.53 16.48 10.69
CA PRO A 80 -12.35 16.14 11.84
C PRO A 80 -12.67 14.65 11.92
N ASN A 81 -12.73 13.91 10.80
CA ASN A 81 -13.02 12.48 10.79
C ASN A 81 -11.93 11.70 11.54
N LEU A 82 -10.67 11.88 11.16
CA LEU A 82 -9.55 11.20 11.79
C LEU A 82 -9.33 11.70 13.23
N THR A 83 -9.42 13.00 13.46
CA THR A 83 -9.25 13.59 14.80
C THR A 83 -10.28 13.04 15.81
N LYS A 84 -11.57 12.97 15.42
CA LYS A 84 -12.62 12.39 16.25
C LYS A 84 -12.42 10.89 16.46
N PHE A 85 -12.07 10.18 15.38
CA PHE A 85 -11.79 8.74 15.45
C PHE A 85 -10.68 8.45 16.46
N ILE A 86 -9.56 9.17 16.40
CA ILE A 86 -8.44 9.00 17.34
C ILE A 86 -8.86 9.32 18.77
N ALA A 87 -9.61 10.40 18.98
CA ALA A 87 -10.09 10.78 20.31
C ALA A 87 -11.02 9.72 20.95
N GLU A 88 -11.89 9.11 20.14
CA GLU A 88 -12.91 8.16 20.61
C GLU A 88 -12.36 6.72 20.68
N TYR A 89 -11.63 6.29 19.65
CA TYR A 89 -11.21 4.90 19.46
C TYR A 89 -9.71 4.65 19.64
N GLY A 90 -8.91 5.70 19.85
CA GLY A 90 -7.47 5.57 20.07
C GLY A 90 -7.06 4.52 21.11
N PRO A 91 -7.78 4.38 22.26
CA PRO A 91 -7.47 3.34 23.24
C PRO A 91 -7.61 1.88 22.76
N LEU A 92 -8.24 1.64 21.59
CA LEU A 92 -8.30 0.31 20.98
C LEU A 92 -7.01 -0.09 20.29
N PHE A 93 -6.07 0.85 20.10
CA PHE A 93 -4.83 0.64 19.36
C PHE A 93 -3.61 0.81 20.27
N LEU A 94 -2.54 0.08 19.94
CA LEU A 94 -1.29 0.14 20.68
C LEU A 94 -0.57 1.46 20.44
N ASN A 95 -0.02 2.05 21.50
CA ASN A 95 0.82 3.24 21.45
C ASN A 95 2.29 2.87 21.31
N MET A 96 2.99 3.32 20.26
CA MET A 96 4.42 3.10 20.11
C MET A 96 5.29 4.28 20.60
N TYR A 97 4.76 5.49 20.53
CA TYR A 97 5.55 6.70 20.82
C TYR A 97 5.12 7.42 22.11
N GLY A 98 4.28 6.80 22.92
CA GLY A 98 3.85 7.36 24.21
C GLY A 98 2.36 7.16 24.50
N PRO A 99 1.94 7.45 25.72
CA PRO A 99 0.60 7.10 26.22
C PRO A 99 -0.55 7.85 25.54
N THR A 100 -0.27 8.90 24.79
CA THR A 100 -1.29 9.76 24.16
C THR A 100 -1.34 9.65 22.64
N SER A 101 -0.45 8.86 22.03
CA SER A 101 -0.40 8.71 20.57
C SER A 101 -0.75 7.28 20.19
N PRO A 102 -1.87 7.01 19.51
CA PRO A 102 -2.10 5.70 18.92
C PRO A 102 -0.96 5.39 17.96
N PHE A 103 -0.53 4.12 17.98
CA PHE A 103 0.52 3.72 17.07
C PHE A 103 -0.03 3.67 15.65
N VAL A 104 0.44 4.58 14.84
CA VAL A 104 0.23 4.56 13.40
C VAL A 104 1.57 4.71 12.68
N ILE A 105 1.85 3.80 11.78
CA ILE A 105 2.87 4.02 10.76
C ILE A 105 2.17 4.74 9.60
N VAL A 106 2.71 5.85 9.16
CA VAL A 106 2.19 6.64 8.04
C VAL A 106 3.25 6.69 6.96
N GLN A 107 2.94 6.16 5.80
CA GLN A 107 3.84 6.14 4.64
C GLN A 107 3.27 7.00 3.55
N THR A 108 3.79 8.20 3.43
CA THR A 108 3.36 9.17 2.43
C THR A 108 4.11 9.00 1.13
N LEU A 109 3.39 8.83 0.04
CA LEU A 109 3.90 8.36 -1.23
C LEU A 109 3.35 9.19 -2.39
N GLU A 110 4.21 9.48 -3.36
CA GLU A 110 3.83 10.05 -4.65
C GLU A 110 3.69 8.94 -5.68
N LEU A 111 2.52 8.82 -6.29
CA LEU A 111 2.30 7.89 -7.40
C LEU A 111 3.16 8.29 -8.59
N GLU A 112 4.02 7.41 -9.06
CA GLU A 112 4.80 7.60 -10.29
C GLU A 112 4.07 7.09 -11.52
N VAL A 113 3.56 5.87 -11.41
CA VAL A 113 2.84 5.18 -12.48
C VAL A 113 1.91 4.14 -11.88
N GLY A 114 0.82 3.86 -12.52
CA GLY A 114 -0.08 2.80 -12.07
C GLY A 114 -1.37 2.75 -12.88
N PHE A 115 -2.15 1.72 -12.60
CA PHE A 115 -3.52 1.59 -13.07
C PHE A 115 -4.37 0.90 -11.98
N ILE A 116 -5.66 1.19 -12.02
CA ILE A 116 -6.68 0.52 -11.20
C ILE A 116 -7.85 0.23 -12.16
N ARG A 117 -8.25 -1.02 -12.24
CA ARG A 117 -9.39 -1.47 -13.06
C ARG A 117 -10.67 -1.49 -12.22
N PRO A 118 -11.85 -1.39 -12.85
CA PRO A 118 -13.12 -1.45 -12.12
C PRO A 118 -13.32 -2.73 -11.29
N GLU A 119 -12.72 -3.84 -11.68
CA GLU A 119 -12.77 -5.14 -11.01
C GLU A 119 -12.15 -5.11 -9.60
N GLU A 120 -11.31 -4.11 -9.30
CA GLU A 120 -10.72 -3.90 -7.97
C GLU A 120 -11.78 -3.61 -6.88
N VAL A 121 -13.01 -3.29 -7.24
CA VAL A 121 -14.10 -3.11 -6.26
C VAL A 121 -14.49 -4.40 -5.52
N ASP A 122 -14.15 -5.59 -6.07
CA ASP A 122 -14.36 -6.87 -5.40
C ASP A 122 -13.46 -6.96 -4.15
N PRO A 123 -14.01 -7.18 -2.96
CA PRO A 123 -13.21 -7.32 -1.74
C PRO A 123 -12.38 -8.61 -1.68
N ASN A 124 -12.68 -9.61 -2.53
CA ASN A 124 -12.02 -10.90 -2.54
C ASN A 124 -10.75 -10.97 -3.41
N VAL A 125 -10.31 -9.85 -3.96
CA VAL A 125 -9.07 -9.77 -4.72
C VAL A 125 -7.86 -10.19 -3.86
N PHE A 126 -6.86 -10.79 -4.48
CA PHE A 126 -5.59 -11.09 -3.84
C PHE A 126 -4.73 -9.82 -3.83
N GLN A 127 -4.66 -9.16 -2.69
CA GLN A 127 -3.98 -7.87 -2.57
C GLN A 127 -2.62 -7.99 -1.91
N VAL A 128 -1.63 -7.31 -2.49
CA VAL A 128 -0.24 -7.30 -2.01
C VAL A 128 0.27 -5.87 -1.89
N GLU A 129 0.82 -5.54 -0.74
CA GLU A 129 1.73 -4.42 -0.58
C GLU A 129 3.15 -4.96 -0.56
N ALA A 130 4.01 -4.43 -1.43
CA ALA A 130 5.41 -4.80 -1.47
C ALA A 130 6.29 -3.55 -1.49
N ARG A 131 7.46 -3.67 -0.88
CA ARG A 131 8.46 -2.61 -0.92
C ARG A 131 9.80 -3.17 -1.32
N TRP A 132 10.39 -2.56 -2.34
CA TRP A 132 11.73 -2.91 -2.81
C TRP A 132 12.72 -1.80 -2.46
N VAL A 133 13.94 -2.18 -2.14
CA VAL A 133 15.02 -1.23 -1.81
C VAL A 133 15.90 -1.02 -3.02
N MET A 134 15.98 0.22 -3.47
CA MET A 134 16.88 0.65 -4.54
C MET A 134 18.30 0.83 -4.02
N LYS A 135 19.30 0.61 -4.85
CA LYS A 135 20.66 1.08 -4.56
C LYS A 135 20.70 2.60 -4.64
N PRO A 136 21.43 3.28 -3.73
CA PRO A 136 21.54 4.73 -3.71
C PRO A 136 21.87 5.33 -5.08
N GLY A 137 21.25 6.46 -5.41
CA GLY A 137 21.47 7.18 -6.67
C GLY A 137 20.73 6.63 -7.90
N ASN A 138 19.99 5.51 -7.78
CA ASN A 138 19.30 4.91 -8.92
C ASN A 138 17.85 5.34 -9.09
N ARG A 139 17.28 6.18 -8.20
CA ARG A 139 15.85 6.56 -8.22
C ARG A 139 15.35 6.95 -9.62
N LYS A 140 16.08 7.81 -10.34
CA LYS A 140 15.69 8.25 -11.70
C LYS A 140 15.63 7.10 -12.70
N LYS A 141 16.64 6.19 -12.68
CA LYS A 141 16.66 5.03 -13.56
C LYS A 141 15.55 4.04 -13.25
N VAL A 142 15.31 3.80 -11.96
CA VAL A 142 14.24 2.91 -11.48
C VAL A 142 12.87 3.46 -11.87
N LYS A 143 12.63 4.77 -11.69
CA LYS A 143 11.38 5.41 -12.14
C LYS A 143 11.11 5.16 -13.62
N ALA A 144 12.08 5.44 -14.49
CA ALA A 144 11.95 5.26 -15.93
C ALA A 144 11.65 3.79 -16.30
N ALA A 145 12.40 2.83 -15.72
CA ALA A 145 12.20 1.41 -15.96
C ALA A 145 10.81 0.92 -15.53
N LEU A 146 10.31 1.40 -14.39
CA LEU A 146 9.02 0.99 -13.85
C LEU A 146 7.84 1.55 -14.65
N VAL A 147 7.96 2.71 -15.28
CA VAL A 147 6.92 3.25 -16.18
C VAL A 147 6.62 2.28 -17.32
N ASP A 148 7.65 1.77 -17.98
CA ASP A 148 7.47 0.85 -19.11
C ASP A 148 7.04 -0.54 -18.64
N TYR A 149 7.56 -0.99 -17.50
CA TYR A 149 7.15 -2.25 -16.89
C TYR A 149 5.65 -2.25 -16.53
N VAL A 150 5.14 -1.21 -15.85
CA VAL A 150 3.72 -1.15 -15.46
C VAL A 150 2.80 -1.08 -16.67
N LYS A 151 3.20 -0.39 -17.75
CA LYS A 151 2.45 -0.40 -19.03
C LYS A 151 2.37 -1.81 -19.61
N ALA A 152 3.48 -2.57 -19.57
CA ALA A 152 3.52 -3.93 -20.06
C ALA A 152 2.65 -4.87 -19.21
N VAL A 153 2.69 -4.77 -17.88
CA VAL A 153 1.79 -5.49 -16.96
C VAL A 153 0.33 -5.19 -17.32
N LYS A 154 -0.04 -3.92 -17.46
CA LYS A 154 -1.40 -3.52 -17.84
C LYS A 154 -1.87 -4.14 -19.14
N ALA A 155 -1.00 -4.20 -20.15
CA ALA A 155 -1.34 -4.70 -21.47
C ALA A 155 -1.45 -6.24 -21.54
N ASN A 156 -0.62 -6.96 -20.77
CA ASN A 156 -0.47 -8.40 -20.92
C ASN A 156 -1.14 -9.22 -19.80
N GLU A 157 -1.50 -8.59 -18.68
CA GLU A 157 -2.02 -9.28 -17.50
C GLU A 157 -3.45 -8.83 -17.14
N PRO A 158 -4.50 -9.37 -17.81
CA PRO A 158 -5.87 -8.97 -17.53
C PRO A 158 -6.36 -9.36 -16.12
N GLY A 159 -5.70 -10.31 -15.47
CA GLY A 159 -5.97 -10.71 -14.09
C GLY A 159 -5.34 -9.79 -13.03
N THR A 160 -4.54 -8.81 -13.43
CA THR A 160 -4.01 -7.77 -12.54
C THR A 160 -4.97 -6.60 -12.50
N TYR A 161 -5.65 -6.38 -11.38
CA TYR A 161 -6.70 -5.37 -11.25
C TYR A 161 -6.19 -4.03 -10.75
N MET A 162 -5.14 -4.03 -9.93
CA MET A 162 -4.45 -2.84 -9.47
C MET A 162 -2.95 -3.06 -9.53
N TYR A 163 -2.22 -2.08 -10.02
CA TYR A 163 -0.77 -2.06 -9.94
C TYR A 163 -0.29 -0.62 -9.87
N THR A 164 0.04 -0.15 -8.67
CA THR A 164 0.53 1.21 -8.45
C THR A 164 1.96 1.17 -7.93
N VAL A 165 2.79 2.04 -8.49
CA VAL A 165 4.20 2.20 -8.10
C VAL A 165 4.38 3.61 -7.58
N SER A 166 4.81 3.71 -6.34
CA SER A 166 4.92 4.97 -5.62
C SER A 166 6.27 5.11 -4.95
N PHE A 167 6.72 6.35 -4.79
CA PHE A 167 7.96 6.69 -4.12
C PHE A 167 7.66 7.58 -2.91
N ALA A 168 8.53 7.51 -1.89
CA ALA A 168 8.42 8.35 -0.71
C ALA A 168 8.29 9.83 -1.07
N ASP A 169 7.33 10.51 -0.45
CA ASP A 169 7.22 11.97 -0.47
C ASP A 169 8.48 12.57 0.18
N GLN A 170 9.19 13.39 -0.57
CA GLN A 170 10.43 14.04 -0.13
C GLN A 170 10.22 15.44 0.43
N SER A 171 8.97 15.86 0.63
CA SER A 171 8.65 17.16 1.21
C SER A 171 9.22 17.25 2.64
N LYS A 172 9.77 18.40 3.00
CA LYS A 172 10.34 18.62 4.33
C LYS A 172 9.29 18.52 5.45
N ASP A 173 8.05 18.77 5.12
CA ASP A 173 6.88 18.73 5.99
C ASP A 173 6.03 17.46 5.76
N SER A 174 6.62 16.41 5.23
CA SER A 174 5.96 15.11 5.09
C SER A 174 5.56 14.58 6.47
N PRO A 175 4.29 14.20 6.69
CA PRO A 175 3.82 13.67 7.97
C PRO A 175 4.14 12.17 8.14
N ALA A 176 5.05 11.61 7.35
CA ALA A 176 5.44 10.22 7.45
C ALA A 176 5.99 9.86 8.85
N ILE A 177 5.53 8.75 9.41
CA ILE A 177 5.92 8.23 10.71
C ILE A 177 6.23 6.72 10.59
N PRO A 178 7.45 6.26 10.85
CA PRO A 178 8.70 7.04 10.96
C PRO A 178 9.06 7.73 9.63
N PRO A 179 10.07 8.58 9.60
CA PRO A 179 10.53 9.16 8.33
C PRO A 179 10.77 8.10 7.27
N MET A 180 10.30 8.35 6.06
CA MET A 180 10.34 7.38 4.96
C MET A 180 11.76 7.08 4.51
N GLN A 181 12.03 5.82 4.22
CA GLN A 181 13.24 5.43 3.50
C GLN A 181 13.16 5.90 2.05
N LEU A 182 13.99 6.86 1.67
CA LEU A 182 13.95 7.50 0.36
C LEU A 182 14.38 6.58 -0.80
N ASP A 183 15.16 5.55 -0.50
CA ASP A 183 15.60 4.53 -1.48
C ASP A 183 14.63 3.34 -1.58
N ALA A 184 13.41 3.47 -1.06
CA ALA A 184 12.36 2.48 -1.25
C ALA A 184 11.40 2.87 -2.37
N VAL A 185 10.92 1.87 -3.09
CA VAL A 185 9.77 1.94 -3.98
C VAL A 185 8.67 1.03 -3.44
N THR A 186 7.46 1.55 -3.35
CA THR A 186 6.30 0.85 -2.80
C THR A 186 5.35 0.48 -3.93
N TYR A 187 4.92 -0.77 -3.92
CA TYR A 187 3.91 -1.33 -4.82
C TYR A 187 2.64 -1.61 -4.01
N ASN A 188 1.51 -1.08 -4.45
CA ASN A 188 0.21 -1.57 -4.03
C ASN A 188 -0.44 -2.22 -5.25
N SER A 189 -0.76 -3.49 -5.13
CA SER A 189 -1.20 -4.31 -6.24
C SER A 189 -2.30 -5.27 -5.82
N ALA A 190 -3.19 -5.59 -6.75
CA ALA A 190 -4.25 -6.55 -6.55
C ALA A 190 -4.47 -7.38 -7.81
N TRP A 191 -4.69 -8.66 -7.61
CA TRP A 191 -4.97 -9.64 -8.66
C TRP A 191 -6.33 -10.27 -8.42
N LYS A 192 -6.91 -10.80 -9.49
CA LYS A 192 -8.15 -11.55 -9.43
C LYS A 192 -8.15 -12.59 -8.30
N ASP A 193 -7.05 -13.32 -8.17
CA ASP A 193 -6.85 -14.40 -7.20
C ASP A 193 -5.35 -14.68 -7.00
N HIS A 194 -5.03 -15.62 -6.12
CA HIS A 194 -3.66 -16.09 -5.86
C HIS A 194 -2.99 -16.64 -7.14
N ASP A 195 -3.72 -17.36 -7.99
CA ASP A 195 -3.13 -17.96 -9.19
C ASP A 195 -2.73 -16.88 -10.20
N ALA A 196 -3.49 -15.80 -10.32
CA ALA A 196 -3.13 -14.65 -11.15
C ALA A 196 -1.86 -13.95 -10.63
N PHE A 197 -1.69 -13.83 -9.30
CA PHE A 197 -0.46 -13.34 -8.71
C PHE A 197 0.74 -14.27 -9.00
N VAL A 198 0.58 -15.58 -8.82
CA VAL A 198 1.63 -16.56 -9.11
C VAL A 198 1.99 -16.54 -10.60
N ALA A 199 1.01 -16.40 -11.49
CA ALA A 199 1.24 -16.23 -12.93
C ALA A 199 2.10 -14.99 -13.20
N HIS A 200 1.74 -13.82 -12.62
CA HIS A 200 2.51 -12.57 -12.75
C HIS A 200 4.01 -12.78 -12.44
N THR A 201 4.36 -13.49 -11.38
CA THR A 201 5.77 -13.71 -11.00
C THR A 201 6.55 -14.57 -12.00
N LYS A 202 5.85 -15.33 -12.86
CA LYS A 202 6.42 -16.22 -13.89
C LYS A 202 6.36 -15.61 -15.31
N GLU A 203 5.58 -14.53 -15.48
CA GLU A 203 5.42 -13.89 -16.78
C GLU A 203 6.73 -13.33 -17.33
N PRO A 204 6.96 -13.41 -18.65
CA PRO A 204 8.13 -12.83 -19.30
C PRO A 204 8.33 -11.35 -18.94
N VAL A 205 7.26 -10.57 -18.84
CA VAL A 205 7.31 -9.15 -18.47
C VAL A 205 8.04 -8.94 -17.15
N TYR A 206 7.70 -9.72 -16.11
CA TYR A 206 8.36 -9.65 -14.81
C TYR A 206 9.80 -10.13 -14.86
N GLN A 207 10.04 -11.29 -15.50
CA GLN A 207 11.36 -11.91 -15.58
C GLN A 207 12.34 -11.04 -16.39
N ASP A 208 11.91 -10.47 -17.51
CA ASP A 208 12.73 -9.60 -18.35
C ASP A 208 13.01 -8.25 -17.68
N PHE A 209 12.03 -7.71 -16.92
CA PHE A 209 12.28 -6.55 -16.06
C PHE A 209 13.40 -6.82 -15.05
N LEU A 210 13.37 -7.95 -14.35
CA LEU A 210 14.43 -8.30 -13.39
C LEU A 210 15.79 -8.50 -14.07
N LYS A 211 15.86 -9.18 -15.23
CA LYS A 211 17.11 -9.36 -16.00
C LYS A 211 17.70 -8.01 -16.39
N ALA A 212 16.89 -7.09 -16.89
CA ALA A 212 17.35 -5.79 -17.37
C ALA A 212 17.68 -4.80 -16.25
N HIS A 213 16.87 -4.79 -15.18
CA HIS A 213 16.86 -3.71 -14.19
C HIS A 213 17.09 -4.16 -12.74
N GLY A 214 17.12 -5.47 -12.47
CA GLY A 214 17.30 -5.99 -11.09
C GLY A 214 18.61 -5.52 -10.44
N HIS A 215 19.66 -5.24 -11.23
CA HIS A 215 20.92 -4.70 -10.76
C HIS A 215 20.80 -3.30 -10.08
N LEU A 216 19.71 -2.58 -10.33
CA LEU A 216 19.42 -1.26 -9.72
C LEU A 216 18.94 -1.36 -8.27
N PHE A 217 18.55 -2.56 -7.82
CA PHE A 217 18.03 -2.82 -6.48
C PHE A 217 19.06 -3.51 -5.59
N VAL A 218 18.92 -3.31 -4.29
CA VAL A 218 19.60 -4.12 -3.28
C VAL A 218 19.12 -5.56 -3.43
N GLN A 219 20.03 -6.53 -3.35
CA GLN A 219 19.71 -7.93 -3.55
C GLN A 219 19.62 -8.67 -2.22
N ALA A 220 18.59 -9.51 -2.07
CA ALA A 220 18.47 -10.43 -0.93
C ALA A 220 19.47 -11.58 -1.00
N VAL A 221 19.85 -11.98 -2.22
CA VAL A 221 20.86 -13.02 -2.47
C VAL A 221 22.13 -12.38 -2.99
N PRO A 222 23.27 -12.48 -2.27
CA PRO A 222 24.55 -11.93 -2.71
C PRO A 222 24.96 -12.44 -4.10
N GLY A 223 25.38 -11.53 -4.97
CA GLY A 223 25.79 -11.85 -6.35
C GLY A 223 24.64 -12.02 -7.36
N SER A 224 23.40 -12.02 -6.91
CA SER A 224 22.23 -12.05 -7.80
C SER A 224 21.91 -10.66 -8.37
N THR A 225 21.15 -10.64 -9.48
CA THR A 225 20.43 -9.47 -9.99
C THR A 225 18.92 -9.74 -10.12
N MET A 226 18.51 -10.97 -9.77
CA MET A 226 17.15 -11.49 -9.95
C MET A 226 16.34 -11.57 -8.66
N HIS A 227 16.93 -11.21 -7.52
CA HIS A 227 16.31 -11.35 -6.20
C HIS A 227 16.38 -10.02 -5.43
N PRO A 228 15.63 -8.98 -5.85
CA PRO A 228 15.59 -7.73 -5.11
C PRO A 228 15.19 -7.98 -3.65
N TYR A 229 15.86 -7.27 -2.72
CA TYR A 229 15.43 -7.27 -1.34
C TYR A 229 14.06 -6.57 -1.25
N MET A 230 13.09 -7.29 -0.72
CA MET A 230 11.73 -6.79 -0.60
C MET A 230 11.10 -7.17 0.76
N THR A 231 10.21 -6.33 1.23
CA THR A 231 9.20 -6.70 2.21
C THR A 231 7.87 -6.89 1.49
N THR A 232 7.05 -7.81 1.95
CA THR A 232 5.78 -8.15 1.30
C THR A 232 4.72 -8.45 2.35
N SER A 233 3.55 -7.84 2.19
CA SER A 233 2.35 -8.12 2.98
C SER A 233 1.23 -8.55 2.04
N VAL A 234 0.58 -9.66 2.35
CA VAL A 234 -0.67 -10.05 1.67
C VAL A 234 -1.83 -9.65 2.56
N LEU A 235 -2.84 -9.04 1.95
CA LEU A 235 -3.87 -8.30 2.65
C LEU A 235 -5.27 -8.80 2.27
N LYS A 236 -6.16 -8.89 3.26
CA LYS A 236 -7.58 -9.21 3.10
C LYS A 236 -8.41 -7.97 3.43
N ARG A 237 -9.14 -7.45 2.44
CA ARG A 237 -9.99 -6.28 2.62
C ARG A 237 -11.23 -6.64 3.45
N PHE A 238 -11.51 -5.87 4.50
CA PHE A 238 -12.73 -6.01 5.28
C PHE A 238 -13.62 -4.77 5.27
N ALA A 239 -13.08 -3.60 4.89
CA ALA A 239 -13.83 -2.36 4.78
C ALA A 239 -13.20 -1.42 3.74
N GLY A 240 -13.94 -0.36 3.39
CA GLY A 240 -13.41 0.68 2.52
C GLY A 240 -14.27 0.92 1.28
N PHE A 241 -13.73 1.71 0.36
CA PHE A 241 -14.38 2.06 -0.90
C PHE A 241 -13.35 2.44 -1.97
N LEU A 242 -13.76 2.29 -3.23
CA LEU A 242 -13.13 2.92 -4.39
C LEU A 242 -14.16 3.81 -5.09
N ARG A 243 -13.73 5.00 -5.53
CA ARG A 243 -14.51 5.87 -6.41
C ARG A 243 -14.06 5.68 -7.85
N LYS A 244 -14.93 6.04 -8.79
CA LYS A 244 -14.60 6.00 -10.23
C LYS A 244 -13.38 6.87 -10.60
N GLU A 245 -13.13 7.93 -9.86
CA GLU A 245 -11.98 8.84 -10.01
C GLU A 245 -10.64 8.13 -9.75
N ALA A 246 -10.66 7.00 -9.03
CA ALA A 246 -9.48 6.18 -8.78
C ALA A 246 -9.09 5.31 -9.98
N PHE A 247 -10.01 5.04 -10.91
CA PHE A 247 -9.73 4.22 -12.09
C PHE A 247 -8.88 5.00 -13.09
N VAL A 248 -7.56 4.94 -12.87
CA VAL A 248 -6.54 5.65 -13.62
C VAL A 248 -5.75 4.72 -14.52
N GLY A 249 -5.17 5.28 -15.59
CA GLY A 249 -4.27 4.57 -16.50
C GLY A 249 -4.76 4.32 -17.90
#